data_70f34eecfaaa7ed0093d3ba5ea630025
#
_entry.id   70f34eecfaaa7ed0093d3ba5ea630025
#
_cell.length_a   1.000
_cell.length_b   1.000
_cell.length_c   1.000
_cell.angle_alpha   90.00
_cell.angle_beta   90.00
_cell.angle_gamma   90.00
#
_symmetry.space_group_name_H-M   'P 1'
#
loop_
_entity.id
_entity.type
_entity.pdbx_description
1 polymer ?
#
loop_
_entity_poly.entity_id
_entity_poly.type
_entity_poly.pdbx_seq_one_letter_code
_entity_poly.pdbx_strand_id
1 'polypeptide(L)'
;MRVFLFMDMKRINLAIQKSGRLNKDSLDLLSKCGIKIDNYKDQLKASSTNFPMEVYFLRNSDIPKYIDDGVVDIAILGENILIEKDFNINVLKKLGFSKCKVSIAIPNNKKFNSLEDLNNLKIATSYPNTLKKFLNIQNINANIHVINGSVEIAPNIGLSDAICDIVSSGSTLYKNNLKEVFILHESQAVIAGNNPLNKIKKELIDKFLFRVNSVLKAKESKYILLNAPNDKIDAISKILPVLKSPTVLPLNKEGWSSLHSVINENTFWDVIDKIKDAGAEDILVCPIEKMVL
;
A
#
# COMPACT_ATOMS: atom_id res chain seq x y z
N MET A 1 -34.68 -7.73 -19.09
CA MET A 1 -33.66 -6.66 -18.98
C MET A 1 -33.70 -5.87 -17.65
N ARG A 2 -34.87 -5.56 -17.04
CA ARG A 2 -34.93 -4.82 -15.74
C ARG A 2 -34.47 -5.64 -14.50
N VAL A 3 -34.60 -6.95 -14.47
CA VAL A 3 -34.25 -7.79 -13.29
C VAL A 3 -32.71 -7.89 -13.13
N PHE A 4 -31.94 -7.93 -14.21
CA PHE A 4 -30.47 -7.93 -14.16
C PHE A 4 -29.88 -6.62 -13.63
N LEU A 5 -30.48 -5.47 -13.95
CA LEU A 5 -30.06 -4.17 -13.41
C LEU A 5 -30.27 -4.05 -11.89
N PHE A 6 -31.32 -4.67 -11.34
CA PHE A 6 -31.59 -4.64 -9.88
C PHE A 6 -30.66 -5.53 -9.06
N MET A 7 -30.10 -6.62 -9.63
CA MET A 7 -29.11 -7.45 -8.95
C MET A 7 -27.72 -6.78 -8.91
N ASP A 8 -27.37 -6.01 -9.93
CA ASP A 8 -26.09 -5.26 -9.99
C ASP A 8 -26.02 -4.10 -8.98
N MET A 9 -27.17 -3.52 -8.60
CA MET A 9 -27.22 -2.42 -7.63
C MET A 9 -26.92 -2.84 -6.17
N LYS A 10 -26.85 -4.14 -5.88
CA LYS A 10 -26.64 -4.69 -4.53
C LYS A 10 -25.19 -5.15 -4.26
N ARG A 11 -24.30 -5.00 -5.23
CA ARG A 11 -22.90 -5.40 -5.11
C ARG A 11 -21.99 -4.25 -5.48
N ILE A 12 -20.78 -4.24 -4.91
CA ILE A 12 -19.72 -3.33 -5.33
C ILE A 12 -18.79 -4.04 -6.32
N ASN A 13 -18.39 -3.30 -7.34
CA ASN A 13 -17.43 -3.73 -8.34
C ASN A 13 -16.04 -3.22 -7.94
N LEU A 14 -15.15 -4.14 -7.53
CA LEU A 14 -13.78 -3.85 -7.15
C LEU A 14 -12.84 -4.25 -8.29
N ALA A 15 -12.00 -3.34 -8.79
CA ALA A 15 -10.90 -3.72 -9.67
C ALA A 15 -9.60 -3.90 -8.89
N ILE A 16 -8.82 -4.92 -9.27
CA ILE A 16 -7.45 -5.12 -8.81
C ILE A 16 -6.56 -5.47 -9.99
N GLN A 17 -5.25 -5.29 -9.85
CA GLN A 17 -4.30 -5.69 -10.88
C GLN A 17 -4.38 -7.20 -11.16
N LYS A 18 -4.33 -7.59 -12.44
CA LYS A 18 -4.48 -9.00 -12.88
C LYS A 18 -3.41 -9.94 -12.35
N SER A 19 -2.16 -9.47 -12.20
CA SER A 19 -1.02 -10.31 -11.84
C SER A 19 0.09 -9.49 -11.16
N GLY A 20 1.12 -10.15 -10.64
CA GLY A 20 2.26 -9.52 -10.01
C GLY A 20 2.07 -9.27 -8.51
N ARG A 21 2.99 -8.46 -7.92
CA ARG A 21 3.04 -8.22 -6.48
C ARG A 21 1.78 -7.55 -5.96
N LEU A 22 1.34 -6.48 -6.62
CA LEU A 22 0.14 -5.74 -6.23
C LEU A 22 -1.12 -6.63 -6.22
N ASN A 23 -1.25 -7.56 -7.17
CA ASN A 23 -2.34 -8.54 -7.18
C ASN A 23 -2.30 -9.43 -5.93
N LYS A 24 -1.13 -10.01 -5.62
CA LYS A 24 -0.96 -10.89 -4.44
C LYS A 24 -1.28 -10.15 -3.14
N ASP A 25 -0.74 -8.95 -2.98
CA ASP A 25 -0.95 -8.11 -1.79
C ASP A 25 -2.44 -7.71 -1.66
N SER A 26 -3.12 -7.43 -2.80
CA SER A 26 -4.56 -7.11 -2.81
C SER A 26 -5.42 -8.29 -2.40
N LEU A 27 -5.15 -9.48 -2.91
CA LEU A 27 -5.87 -10.70 -2.53
C LEU A 27 -5.62 -11.09 -1.07
N ASP A 28 -4.39 -10.92 -0.56
CA ASP A 28 -4.05 -11.11 0.84
C ASP A 28 -4.83 -10.15 1.75
N LEU A 29 -4.92 -8.86 1.35
CA LEU A 29 -5.73 -7.88 2.07
C LEU A 29 -7.22 -8.29 2.12
N LEU A 30 -7.81 -8.69 0.99
CA LEU A 30 -9.20 -9.14 0.93
C LEU A 30 -9.43 -10.37 1.84
N SER A 31 -8.52 -11.33 1.80
CA SER A 31 -8.55 -12.51 2.68
C SER A 31 -8.50 -12.12 4.17
N LYS A 32 -7.58 -11.21 4.55
CA LYS A 32 -7.46 -10.70 5.93
C LYS A 32 -8.70 -9.90 6.37
N CYS A 33 -9.38 -9.22 5.42
CA CYS A 33 -10.68 -8.60 5.64
C CYS A 33 -11.83 -9.63 5.79
N GLY A 34 -11.54 -10.92 5.70
CA GLY A 34 -12.52 -12.00 5.76
C GLY A 34 -13.39 -12.08 4.51
N ILE A 35 -12.92 -11.56 3.37
CA ILE A 35 -13.62 -11.62 2.08
C ILE A 35 -13.04 -12.78 1.28
N LYS A 36 -13.86 -13.79 1.03
CA LYS A 36 -13.48 -14.98 0.27
C LYS A 36 -13.78 -14.77 -1.21
N ILE A 37 -12.75 -14.87 -2.04
CA ILE A 37 -12.85 -14.75 -3.50
C ILE A 37 -12.53 -16.10 -4.11
N ASP A 38 -13.46 -16.66 -4.87
CA ASP A 38 -13.24 -17.86 -5.66
C ASP A 38 -12.48 -17.48 -6.93
N ASN A 39 -11.16 -17.41 -6.80
CA ASN A 39 -10.29 -17.00 -7.89
C ASN A 39 -9.60 -18.22 -8.48
N TYR A 40 -10.05 -18.65 -9.66
CA TYR A 40 -9.35 -19.65 -10.47
C TYR A 40 -8.32 -18.99 -11.38
N LYS A 41 -7.29 -19.73 -11.73
CA LYS A 41 -6.23 -19.25 -12.62
C LYS A 41 -6.81 -18.69 -13.92
N ASP A 42 -6.33 -17.53 -14.35
CA ASP A 42 -6.69 -16.84 -15.59
C ASP A 42 -8.13 -16.26 -15.69
N GLN A 43 -8.87 -16.19 -14.62
CA GLN A 43 -10.15 -15.47 -14.60
C GLN A 43 -9.93 -13.94 -14.67
N LEU A 44 -10.82 -13.28 -15.42
CA LEU A 44 -10.88 -11.81 -15.48
C LEU A 44 -11.90 -11.23 -14.51
N LYS A 45 -12.75 -12.07 -13.93
CA LYS A 45 -13.81 -11.70 -13.00
C LYS A 45 -14.06 -12.84 -12.01
N ALA A 46 -14.26 -12.50 -10.74
CA ALA A 46 -14.64 -13.45 -9.70
C ALA A 46 -15.61 -12.80 -8.71
N SER A 47 -16.55 -13.59 -8.18
CA SER A 47 -17.47 -13.13 -7.15
C SER A 47 -16.97 -13.50 -5.76
N SER A 48 -17.26 -12.66 -4.77
CA SER A 48 -17.09 -13.06 -3.38
C SER A 48 -18.28 -13.92 -2.92
N THR A 49 -17.98 -14.97 -2.15
CA THR A 49 -18.99 -15.89 -1.61
C THR A 49 -19.66 -15.39 -0.34
N ASN A 50 -19.04 -14.44 0.38
CA ASN A 50 -19.49 -14.02 1.71
C ASN A 50 -19.55 -12.49 1.91
N PHE A 51 -19.33 -11.73 0.85
CA PHE A 51 -19.47 -10.28 0.83
C PHE A 51 -20.05 -9.85 -0.52
N PRO A 52 -20.98 -8.89 -0.62
CA PRO A 52 -21.59 -8.47 -1.87
C PRO A 52 -20.62 -7.68 -2.75
N MET A 53 -19.65 -8.37 -3.34
CA MET A 53 -18.55 -7.82 -4.14
C MET A 53 -18.27 -8.70 -5.36
N GLU A 54 -18.03 -8.04 -6.48
CA GLU A 54 -17.45 -8.61 -7.70
C GLU A 54 -16.03 -8.06 -7.86
N VAL A 55 -15.07 -8.92 -8.16
CA VAL A 55 -13.66 -8.52 -8.37
C VAL A 55 -13.30 -8.66 -9.83
N TYR A 56 -12.76 -7.60 -10.42
CA TYR A 56 -12.28 -7.55 -11.80
C TYR A 56 -10.75 -7.52 -11.80
N PHE A 57 -10.13 -8.41 -12.57
CA PHE A 57 -8.69 -8.55 -12.72
C PHE A 57 -8.26 -7.84 -14.00
N LEU A 58 -7.74 -6.62 -13.87
CA LEU A 58 -7.43 -5.72 -14.98
C LEU A 58 -5.93 -5.39 -15.05
N ARG A 59 -5.49 -4.84 -16.18
CA ARG A 59 -4.16 -4.20 -16.22
C ARG A 59 -4.18 -2.93 -15.37
N ASN A 60 -3.12 -2.73 -14.59
CA ASN A 60 -3.04 -1.58 -13.66
C ASN A 60 -3.25 -0.23 -14.39
N SER A 61 -2.70 -0.08 -15.61
CA SER A 61 -2.85 1.10 -16.45
C SER A 61 -4.28 1.40 -16.90
N ASP A 62 -5.15 0.39 -16.94
CA ASP A 62 -6.49 0.51 -17.48
C ASP A 62 -7.54 0.78 -16.39
N ILE A 63 -7.23 0.42 -15.14
CA ILE A 63 -8.13 0.54 -13.99
C ILE A 63 -8.76 1.93 -13.85
N PRO A 64 -8.00 3.06 -13.96
CA PRO A 64 -8.59 4.39 -13.81
C PRO A 64 -9.71 4.66 -14.82
N LYS A 65 -9.59 4.18 -16.06
CA LYS A 65 -10.63 4.35 -17.07
C LYS A 65 -11.90 3.59 -16.74
N TYR A 66 -11.80 2.37 -16.16
CA TYR A 66 -12.96 1.61 -15.71
C TYR A 66 -13.70 2.26 -14.54
N ILE A 67 -12.98 3.00 -13.68
CA ILE A 67 -13.60 3.81 -12.61
C ILE A 67 -14.31 5.02 -13.23
N ASP A 68 -13.64 5.72 -14.13
CA ASP A 68 -14.17 6.90 -14.82
C ASP A 68 -15.45 6.60 -15.62
N ASP A 69 -15.47 5.46 -16.32
CA ASP A 69 -16.64 4.96 -17.06
C ASP A 69 -17.77 4.42 -16.15
N GLY A 70 -17.56 4.37 -14.82
CA GLY A 70 -18.56 3.88 -13.85
C GLY A 70 -18.79 2.37 -13.88
N VAL A 71 -17.95 1.59 -14.56
CA VAL A 71 -18.02 0.11 -14.60
C VAL A 71 -17.53 -0.48 -13.29
N VAL A 72 -16.54 0.16 -12.68
CA VAL A 72 -15.93 -0.20 -11.40
C VAL A 72 -16.24 0.90 -10.39
N ASP A 73 -16.66 0.51 -9.19
CA ASP A 73 -16.99 1.46 -8.13
C ASP A 73 -15.74 1.93 -7.37
N ILE A 74 -14.84 0.97 -7.08
CA ILE A 74 -13.58 1.19 -6.38
C ILE A 74 -12.49 0.27 -6.92
N ALA A 75 -11.24 0.63 -6.73
CA ALA A 75 -10.11 -0.22 -7.12
C ALA A 75 -8.96 -0.20 -6.12
N ILE A 76 -8.17 -1.28 -6.10
CA ILE A 76 -6.84 -1.30 -5.49
C ILE A 76 -5.82 -1.19 -6.61
N LEU A 77 -5.09 -0.07 -6.65
CA LEU A 77 -4.11 0.25 -7.69
C LEU A 77 -2.95 1.06 -7.14
N GLY A 78 -1.90 1.25 -7.95
CA GLY A 78 -0.79 2.13 -7.58
C GLY A 78 -1.18 3.61 -7.66
N GLU A 79 -0.87 4.39 -6.64
CA GLU A 79 -1.12 5.86 -6.61
C GLU A 79 -0.45 6.56 -7.81
N ASN A 80 0.72 6.06 -8.25
CA ASN A 80 1.44 6.54 -9.43
C ASN A 80 0.62 6.49 -10.72
N ILE A 81 -0.28 5.51 -10.86
CA ILE A 81 -1.15 5.42 -12.05
C ILE A 81 -2.24 6.49 -12.04
N LEU A 82 -2.77 6.86 -10.88
CA LEU A 82 -3.71 7.97 -10.77
C LEU A 82 -3.05 9.29 -11.15
N ILE A 83 -1.81 9.51 -10.68
CA ILE A 83 -1.02 10.70 -10.99
C ILE A 83 -0.72 10.77 -12.49
N GLU A 84 -0.33 9.64 -13.09
CA GLU A 84 0.01 9.57 -14.52
C GLU A 84 -1.20 9.79 -15.42
N LYS A 85 -2.34 9.19 -15.09
CA LYS A 85 -3.54 9.22 -15.94
C LYS A 85 -4.40 10.46 -15.78
N ASP A 86 -4.19 11.22 -14.68
CA ASP A 86 -4.85 12.51 -14.40
C ASP A 86 -6.40 12.47 -14.41
N PHE A 87 -6.98 11.33 -14.03
CA PHE A 87 -8.41 11.21 -13.82
C PHE A 87 -8.84 11.83 -12.50
N ASN A 88 -10.04 12.41 -12.45
CA ASN A 88 -10.64 12.92 -11.22
C ASN A 88 -11.20 11.78 -10.35
N ILE A 89 -10.30 10.98 -9.77
CA ILE A 89 -10.61 9.82 -8.94
C ILE A 89 -10.08 10.08 -7.52
N ASN A 90 -10.93 9.86 -6.52
CA ASN A 90 -10.58 10.10 -5.13
C ASN A 90 -9.79 8.93 -4.55
N VAL A 91 -8.68 9.24 -3.85
CA VAL A 91 -8.00 8.26 -3.00
C VAL A 91 -8.78 8.13 -1.69
N LEU A 92 -9.38 6.96 -1.47
CA LEU A 92 -10.19 6.67 -0.28
C LEU A 92 -9.34 6.17 0.88
N LYS A 93 -8.26 5.40 0.57
CA LYS A 93 -7.35 4.86 1.60
C LYS A 93 -5.99 4.52 1.02
N LYS A 94 -4.91 4.91 1.72
CA LYS A 94 -3.54 4.42 1.50
C LYS A 94 -3.34 3.11 2.24
N LEU A 95 -2.69 2.11 1.59
CA LEU A 95 -2.66 0.72 2.06
C LEU A 95 -1.33 0.30 2.70
N GLY A 96 -0.25 1.09 2.52
CA GLY A 96 1.04 0.85 3.14
C GLY A 96 1.87 -0.29 2.53
N PHE A 97 1.42 -0.90 1.42
CA PHE A 97 2.15 -1.94 0.72
C PHE A 97 2.38 -1.60 -0.76
N SER A 98 3.12 -2.48 -1.47
CA SER A 98 3.55 -2.25 -2.87
C SER A 98 4.17 -0.86 -3.07
N LYS A 99 4.96 -0.39 -2.09
CA LYS A 99 5.67 0.88 -2.13
C LYS A 99 6.67 0.90 -3.28
N CYS A 100 6.70 2.00 -4.01
CA CYS A 100 7.63 2.27 -5.09
C CYS A 100 7.86 3.78 -5.24
N LYS A 101 8.77 4.16 -6.12
CA LYS A 101 9.06 5.55 -6.48
C LYS A 101 8.99 5.67 -8.00
N VAL A 102 8.58 6.81 -8.52
CA VAL A 102 8.83 7.18 -9.91
C VAL A 102 10.10 8.00 -9.91
N SER A 103 11.13 7.52 -10.59
CA SER A 103 12.48 8.06 -10.49
C SER A 103 13.14 8.21 -11.85
N ILE A 104 14.06 9.18 -11.96
CA ILE A 104 14.99 9.29 -13.08
C ILE A 104 16.22 8.45 -12.76
N ALA A 105 16.64 7.65 -13.73
CA ALA A 105 17.87 6.89 -13.66
C ALA A 105 18.68 7.07 -14.96
N ILE A 106 20.01 7.03 -14.80
CA ILE A 106 20.99 7.19 -15.89
C ILE A 106 21.99 6.02 -15.87
N PRO A 107 22.72 5.77 -16.96
CA PRO A 107 23.84 4.81 -16.96
C PRO A 107 24.87 5.10 -15.88
N ASN A 108 25.40 4.06 -15.23
CA ASN A 108 26.34 4.18 -14.13
C ASN A 108 27.62 4.96 -14.49
N ASN A 109 28.05 4.88 -15.75
CA ASN A 109 29.22 5.56 -16.28
C ASN A 109 29.02 7.05 -16.57
N LYS A 110 27.77 7.55 -16.56
CA LYS A 110 27.47 8.98 -16.75
C LYS A 110 27.59 9.72 -15.40
N LYS A 111 28.13 10.93 -15.42
CA LYS A 111 28.12 11.86 -14.28
C LYS A 111 26.76 12.54 -14.21
N PHE A 112 26.34 12.87 -13.01
CA PHE A 112 25.13 13.64 -12.72
C PHE A 112 25.43 14.51 -11.50
N ASN A 113 25.41 15.81 -11.67
CA ASN A 113 25.74 16.79 -10.65
C ASN A 113 24.49 17.56 -10.21
N SER A 114 23.57 17.83 -11.16
CA SER A 114 22.35 18.59 -10.90
C SER A 114 21.26 18.24 -11.91
N LEU A 115 20.05 18.78 -11.69
CA LEU A 115 18.92 18.54 -12.58
C LEU A 115 19.11 19.16 -13.98
N GLU A 116 19.93 20.19 -14.11
CA GLU A 116 20.29 20.82 -15.37
C GLU A 116 20.98 19.86 -16.33
N ASP A 117 21.67 18.81 -15.80
CA ASP A 117 22.29 17.75 -16.61
C ASP A 117 21.26 16.94 -17.42
N LEU A 118 19.97 17.07 -17.11
CA LEU A 118 18.88 16.47 -17.89
C LEU A 118 18.53 17.24 -19.17
N ASN A 119 19.00 18.49 -19.32
CA ASN A 119 18.71 19.29 -20.51
C ASN A 119 19.23 18.58 -21.77
N ASN A 120 18.41 18.61 -22.81
CA ASN A 120 18.65 18.00 -24.12
C ASN A 120 18.80 16.48 -24.12
N LEU A 121 18.65 15.81 -22.96
CA LEU A 121 18.65 14.35 -22.93
C LEU A 121 17.36 13.78 -23.50
N LYS A 122 17.46 12.60 -24.07
CA LYS A 122 16.34 11.75 -24.47
C LYS A 122 16.00 10.82 -23.30
N ILE A 123 14.83 11.00 -22.68
CA ILE A 123 14.39 10.24 -21.50
C ILE A 123 13.28 9.27 -21.88
N ALA A 124 13.55 7.96 -21.79
CA ALA A 124 12.56 6.93 -22.03
C ALA A 124 11.67 6.75 -20.80
N THR A 125 10.35 6.59 -21.01
CA THR A 125 9.40 6.47 -19.89
C THR A 125 8.10 5.80 -20.30
N SER A 126 7.48 5.09 -19.35
CA SER A 126 6.06 4.70 -19.38
C SER A 126 5.16 5.66 -18.56
N TYR A 127 5.74 6.77 -18.05
CA TYR A 127 5.07 7.82 -17.29
C TYR A 127 5.23 9.21 -17.93
N PRO A 128 4.77 9.42 -19.19
CA PRO A 128 5.03 10.65 -19.92
C PRO A 128 4.39 11.89 -19.31
N ASN A 129 3.19 11.78 -18.73
CA ASN A 129 2.50 12.92 -18.13
C ASN A 129 3.19 13.37 -16.84
N THR A 130 3.56 12.40 -16.00
CA THR A 130 4.30 12.64 -14.76
C THR A 130 5.65 13.30 -15.04
N LEU A 131 6.40 12.74 -15.99
CA LEU A 131 7.69 13.31 -16.41
C LEU A 131 7.53 14.70 -16.98
N LYS A 132 6.55 14.92 -17.88
CA LYS A 132 6.30 16.22 -18.48
C LYS A 132 5.97 17.31 -17.45
N LYS A 133 5.09 16.99 -16.49
CA LYS A 133 4.76 17.89 -15.37
C LYS A 133 6.03 18.27 -14.58
N PHE A 134 6.86 17.28 -14.24
CA PHE A 134 8.12 17.50 -13.54
C PHE A 134 9.10 18.40 -14.32
N LEU A 135 9.38 18.08 -15.59
CA LEU A 135 10.28 18.85 -16.41
C LEU A 135 9.84 20.32 -16.57
N ASN A 136 8.53 20.55 -16.72
CA ASN A 136 7.98 21.90 -16.82
C ASN A 136 8.16 22.68 -15.50
N ILE A 137 7.93 22.04 -14.33
CA ILE A 137 8.10 22.70 -13.02
C ILE A 137 9.57 23.07 -12.79
N GLN A 138 10.50 22.24 -13.23
CA GLN A 138 11.94 22.44 -13.07
C GLN A 138 12.57 23.31 -14.18
N ASN A 139 11.79 23.74 -15.19
CA ASN A 139 12.27 24.45 -16.39
C ASN A 139 13.37 23.68 -17.15
N ILE A 140 13.24 22.34 -17.24
CA ILE A 140 14.19 21.47 -17.92
C ILE A 140 13.64 21.16 -19.33
N ASN A 141 14.47 21.38 -20.35
CA ASN A 141 14.17 21.02 -21.73
C ASN A 141 14.78 19.65 -22.08
N ALA A 142 13.99 18.57 -21.97
CA ALA A 142 14.39 17.21 -22.33
C ALA A 142 13.39 16.57 -23.30
N ASN A 143 13.87 15.61 -24.10
CA ASN A 143 13.06 14.90 -25.08
C ASN A 143 12.42 13.66 -24.43
N ILE A 144 11.08 13.62 -24.31
CA ILE A 144 10.35 12.50 -23.77
C ILE A 144 10.17 11.42 -24.84
N HIS A 145 10.66 10.21 -24.59
CA HIS A 145 10.48 9.05 -25.45
C HIS A 145 9.56 8.01 -24.77
N VAL A 146 8.32 7.92 -25.25
CA VAL A 146 7.30 7.06 -24.64
C VAL A 146 7.51 5.61 -25.07
N ILE A 147 7.66 4.70 -24.10
CA ILE A 147 7.70 3.25 -24.31
C ILE A 147 6.81 2.55 -23.27
N ASN A 148 6.16 1.45 -23.68
CA ASN A 148 5.29 0.67 -22.81
C ASN A 148 6.02 -0.60 -22.33
N GLY A 149 6.62 -0.53 -21.13
CA GLY A 149 7.37 -1.64 -20.51
C GLY A 149 8.83 -1.76 -20.98
N SER A 150 9.62 -2.46 -20.19
CA SER A 150 11.07 -2.68 -20.40
C SER A 150 11.85 -1.39 -20.65
N VAL A 151 11.48 -0.32 -19.94
CA VAL A 151 12.08 1.02 -20.07
C VAL A 151 13.56 0.99 -19.70
N GLU A 152 13.94 0.14 -18.74
CA GLU A 152 15.29 0.02 -18.19
C GLU A 152 16.35 -0.48 -19.19
N ILE A 153 15.94 -1.10 -20.31
CA ILE A 153 16.92 -1.51 -21.33
C ILE A 153 17.22 -0.40 -22.34
N ALA A 154 16.39 0.65 -22.41
CA ALA A 154 16.47 1.68 -23.45
C ALA A 154 17.83 2.37 -23.56
N PRO A 155 18.52 2.74 -22.46
CA PRO A 155 19.86 3.32 -22.57
C PRO A 155 20.91 2.35 -23.11
N ASN A 156 20.82 1.05 -22.76
CA ASN A 156 21.80 0.04 -23.17
C ASN A 156 21.73 -0.26 -24.67
N ILE A 157 20.59 -0.03 -25.30
CA ILE A 157 20.40 -0.23 -26.76
C ILE A 157 20.46 1.08 -27.56
N GLY A 158 20.87 2.18 -26.91
CA GLY A 158 21.01 3.50 -27.57
C GLY A 158 19.69 4.20 -27.89
N LEU A 159 18.57 3.76 -27.31
CA LEU A 159 17.24 4.35 -27.55
C LEU A 159 17.02 5.64 -26.76
N SER A 160 17.68 5.77 -25.60
CA SER A 160 17.59 6.96 -24.74
C SER A 160 18.88 7.18 -23.97
N ASP A 161 19.01 8.38 -23.37
CA ASP A 161 20.15 8.77 -22.53
C ASP A 161 19.89 8.49 -21.05
N ALA A 162 18.63 8.54 -20.66
CA ALA A 162 18.12 8.33 -19.31
C ALA A 162 16.76 7.65 -19.36
N ILE A 163 16.26 7.23 -18.21
CA ILE A 163 14.92 6.70 -18.04
C ILE A 163 14.18 7.42 -16.93
N CYS A 164 12.85 7.43 -17.00
CA CYS A 164 11.98 7.77 -15.92
C CYS A 164 10.95 6.64 -15.75
N ASP A 165 11.07 5.87 -14.67
CA ASP A 165 10.20 4.70 -14.47
C ASP A 165 10.04 4.36 -12.99
N ILE A 166 9.21 3.34 -12.70
CA ILE A 166 8.99 2.83 -11.35
C ILE A 166 10.24 2.11 -10.84
N VAL A 167 10.68 2.53 -9.66
CA VAL A 167 11.74 1.87 -8.89
C VAL A 167 11.16 1.37 -7.58
N SER A 168 11.26 0.08 -7.31
CA SER A 168 10.86 -0.54 -6.04
C SER A 168 12.10 -0.82 -5.17
N SER A 169 12.87 -1.86 -5.51
CA SER A 169 14.10 -2.24 -4.81
C SER A 169 15.37 -1.75 -5.50
N GLY A 170 15.27 -1.20 -6.70
CA GLY A 170 16.42 -0.83 -7.53
C GLY A 170 17.12 -2.01 -8.21
N SER A 171 16.69 -3.25 -7.97
CA SER A 171 17.37 -4.44 -8.53
C SER A 171 17.35 -4.47 -10.06
N THR A 172 16.28 -4.00 -10.70
CA THR A 172 16.19 -3.92 -12.16
C THR A 172 17.13 -2.85 -12.72
N LEU A 173 17.27 -1.71 -12.05
CA LEU A 173 18.23 -0.67 -12.42
C LEU A 173 19.66 -1.22 -12.36
N TYR A 174 20.01 -1.88 -11.25
CA TYR A 174 21.33 -2.47 -11.05
C TYR A 174 21.69 -3.49 -12.14
N LYS A 175 20.77 -4.39 -12.48
CA LYS A 175 20.96 -5.39 -13.55
C LYS A 175 21.15 -4.78 -14.95
N ASN A 176 20.67 -3.56 -15.15
CA ASN A 176 20.79 -2.83 -16.40
C ASN A 176 21.87 -1.74 -16.35
N ASN A 177 22.79 -1.78 -15.37
CA ASN A 177 23.86 -0.80 -15.18
C ASN A 177 23.36 0.66 -15.08
N LEU A 178 22.21 0.87 -14.43
CA LEU A 178 21.62 2.17 -14.19
C LEU A 178 21.71 2.55 -12.72
N LYS A 179 21.84 3.85 -12.44
CA LYS A 179 21.73 4.44 -11.10
C LYS A 179 20.58 5.42 -11.02
N GLU A 180 19.81 5.36 -9.93
CA GLU A 180 18.79 6.34 -9.59
C GLU A 180 19.49 7.68 -9.25
N VAL A 181 19.05 8.76 -9.87
CA VAL A 181 19.63 10.09 -9.63
C VAL A 181 18.64 11.08 -9.07
N PHE A 182 17.34 10.89 -9.30
CA PHE A 182 16.30 11.76 -8.78
C PHE A 182 14.96 11.02 -8.60
N ILE A 183 14.27 11.30 -7.50
CA ILE A 183 12.94 10.75 -7.19
C ILE A 183 11.91 11.83 -7.47
N LEU A 184 10.99 11.60 -8.42
CA LEU A 184 9.91 12.52 -8.72
C LEU A 184 8.86 12.51 -7.62
N HIS A 185 8.40 11.31 -7.25
CA HIS A 185 7.48 11.09 -6.13
C HIS A 185 7.51 9.63 -5.65
N GLU A 186 7.13 9.44 -4.41
CA GLU A 186 6.86 8.12 -3.84
C GLU A 186 5.41 7.71 -4.11
N SER A 187 5.19 6.42 -4.20
CA SER A 187 3.88 5.82 -4.46
C SER A 187 3.69 4.53 -3.66
N GLN A 188 2.44 4.19 -3.43
CA GLN A 188 2.03 2.95 -2.78
C GLN A 188 0.69 2.48 -3.33
N ALA A 189 0.26 1.28 -2.94
CA ALA A 189 -1.09 0.83 -3.22
C ALA A 189 -2.12 1.69 -2.48
N VAL A 190 -3.19 2.03 -3.18
CA VAL A 190 -4.32 2.79 -2.64
C VAL A 190 -5.64 2.12 -3.00
N ILE A 191 -6.67 2.34 -2.17
CA ILE A 191 -8.06 2.17 -2.60
C ILE A 191 -8.50 3.52 -3.15
N ALA A 192 -8.97 3.53 -4.38
CA ALA A 192 -9.47 4.73 -5.04
C ALA A 192 -10.81 4.45 -5.74
N GLY A 193 -11.60 5.48 -5.91
CA GLY A 193 -12.90 5.40 -6.55
C GLY A 193 -13.65 6.72 -6.53
N ASN A 194 -14.75 6.78 -7.26
CA ASN A 194 -15.63 7.92 -7.25
C ASN A 194 -16.74 7.76 -6.19
N ASN A 195 -17.33 8.87 -5.77
CA ASN A 195 -18.47 8.81 -4.86
C ASN A 195 -19.64 8.09 -5.54
N PRO A 196 -20.09 6.94 -5.00
CA PRO A 196 -21.20 6.23 -5.60
C PRO A 196 -22.49 7.04 -5.47
N LEU A 197 -23.26 7.15 -6.55
CA LEU A 197 -24.57 7.79 -6.56
C LEU A 197 -25.62 6.97 -5.76
N ASN A 198 -25.35 5.68 -5.51
CA ASN A 198 -26.24 4.75 -4.85
C ASN A 198 -25.88 4.57 -3.38
N LYS A 199 -26.82 4.87 -2.48
CA LYS A 199 -26.69 4.73 -1.02
C LYS A 199 -26.26 3.31 -0.59
N ILE A 200 -26.80 2.26 -1.23
CA ILE A 200 -26.46 0.87 -0.90
C ILE A 200 -24.99 0.59 -1.19
N LYS A 201 -24.48 1.01 -2.36
CA LYS A 201 -23.07 0.86 -2.71
C LYS A 201 -22.17 1.64 -1.76
N LYS A 202 -22.57 2.84 -1.35
CA LYS A 202 -21.83 3.63 -0.36
C LYS A 202 -21.70 2.88 0.96
N GLU A 203 -22.81 2.36 1.50
CA GLU A 203 -22.80 1.58 2.76
C GLU A 203 -21.91 0.32 2.66
N LEU A 204 -21.85 -0.33 1.49
CA LEU A 204 -20.99 -1.48 1.25
C LEU A 204 -19.51 -1.09 1.18
N ILE A 205 -19.19 0.03 0.53
CA ILE A 205 -17.83 0.59 0.48
C ILE A 205 -17.39 0.97 1.90
N ASP A 206 -18.23 1.64 2.67
CA ASP A 206 -17.93 2.02 4.05
C ASP A 206 -17.65 0.78 4.92
N LYS A 207 -18.46 -0.28 4.79
CA LYS A 207 -18.21 -1.58 5.46
C LYS A 207 -16.90 -2.22 5.02
N PHE A 208 -16.57 -2.14 3.75
CA PHE A 208 -15.29 -2.65 3.24
C PHE A 208 -14.12 -1.86 3.80
N LEU A 209 -14.16 -0.53 3.74
CA LEU A 209 -13.12 0.35 4.28
C LEU A 209 -12.94 0.19 5.79
N PHE A 210 -14.02 -0.04 6.53
CA PHE A 210 -13.95 -0.38 7.95
C PHE A 210 -13.14 -1.65 8.20
N ARG A 211 -13.38 -2.74 7.42
CA ARG A 211 -12.59 -3.97 7.52
C ARG A 211 -11.13 -3.75 7.16
N VAL A 212 -10.87 -3.00 6.09
CA VAL A 212 -9.51 -2.63 5.66
C VAL A 212 -8.79 -1.86 6.76
N ASN A 213 -9.43 -0.86 7.36
CA ASN A 213 -8.86 -0.08 8.44
C ASN A 213 -8.52 -0.96 9.65
N SER A 214 -9.41 -1.90 10.01
CA SER A 214 -9.20 -2.83 11.13
C SER A 214 -7.99 -3.75 10.90
N VAL A 215 -7.79 -4.22 9.67
CA VAL A 215 -6.64 -5.05 9.27
C VAL A 215 -5.34 -4.24 9.27
N LEU A 216 -5.37 -3.04 8.66
CA LEU A 216 -4.18 -2.18 8.59
C LEU A 216 -3.73 -1.74 9.98
N LYS A 217 -4.68 -1.39 10.86
CA LYS A 217 -4.36 -1.00 12.24
C LYS A 217 -3.76 -2.16 13.05
N ALA A 218 -4.31 -3.36 12.87
CA ALA A 218 -3.80 -4.57 13.51
C ALA A 218 -2.36 -4.88 13.07
N LYS A 219 -2.04 -4.66 11.80
CA LYS A 219 -0.68 -4.92 11.25
C LYS A 219 0.39 -4.08 11.94
N GLU A 220 0.08 -2.85 12.33
CA GLU A 220 0.99 -1.93 13.02
C GLU A 220 1.07 -2.18 14.52
N SER A 221 0.24 -3.10 15.05
CA SER A 221 0.05 -3.31 16.48
C SER A 221 0.34 -4.74 16.89
N LYS A 222 0.84 -4.91 18.11
CA LYS A 222 1.05 -6.22 18.75
C LYS A 222 0.34 -6.24 20.10
N TYR A 223 -0.15 -7.41 20.45
CA TYR A 223 -0.62 -7.66 21.80
C TYR A 223 0.56 -8.13 22.65
N ILE A 224 0.87 -7.39 23.71
CA ILE A 224 1.91 -7.73 24.67
C ILE A 224 1.27 -8.23 25.95
N LEU A 225 1.81 -9.32 26.46
CA LEU A 225 1.52 -9.87 27.78
C LEU A 225 2.86 -10.03 28.50
N LEU A 226 2.92 -9.64 29.75
CA LEU A 226 4.09 -9.82 30.59
C LEU A 226 3.67 -10.03 32.06
N ASN A 227 4.53 -10.67 32.84
CA ASN A 227 4.36 -10.87 34.26
C ASN A 227 5.28 -9.94 35.04
N ALA A 228 4.83 -9.41 36.16
CA ALA A 228 5.65 -8.55 37.01
C ALA A 228 5.22 -8.62 38.50
N PRO A 229 6.16 -8.33 39.43
CA PRO A 229 5.81 -8.07 40.81
C PRO A 229 4.85 -6.88 40.92
N ASN A 230 3.89 -6.95 41.86
CA ASN A 230 2.85 -5.94 42.03
C ASN A 230 3.40 -4.53 42.29
N ASP A 231 4.52 -4.43 43.01
CA ASP A 231 5.21 -3.17 43.34
C ASP A 231 5.91 -2.53 42.12
N LYS A 232 6.08 -3.28 41.01
CA LYS A 232 6.71 -2.82 39.77
C LYS A 232 5.70 -2.42 38.67
N ILE A 233 4.42 -2.75 38.85
CA ILE A 233 3.38 -2.56 37.83
C ILE A 233 3.26 -1.11 37.41
N ASP A 234 3.28 -0.15 38.32
CA ASP A 234 3.15 1.27 38.02
C ASP A 234 4.36 1.80 37.22
N ALA A 235 5.56 1.34 37.53
CA ALA A 235 6.79 1.69 36.82
C ALA A 235 6.75 1.14 35.39
N ILE A 236 6.40 -0.13 35.21
CA ILE A 236 6.28 -0.79 33.92
C ILE A 236 5.18 -0.15 33.07
N SER A 237 4.03 0.16 33.68
CA SER A 237 2.90 0.80 32.99
C SER A 237 3.23 2.18 32.44
N LYS A 238 4.14 2.92 33.05
CA LYS A 238 4.63 4.23 32.57
C LYS A 238 5.58 4.10 31.37
N ILE A 239 6.31 2.98 31.27
CA ILE A 239 7.23 2.69 30.17
C ILE A 239 6.47 2.18 28.94
N LEU A 240 5.43 1.36 29.16
CA LEU A 240 4.62 0.79 28.09
C LEU A 240 3.82 1.88 27.37
N PRO A 241 4.06 2.15 26.07
CA PRO A 241 3.25 3.08 25.29
C PRO A 241 1.89 2.45 24.95
N VAL A 242 0.99 2.44 25.91
CA VAL A 242 -0.31 1.79 25.82
C VAL A 242 -1.37 2.66 25.13
N LEU A 243 -2.38 2.04 24.50
CA LEU A 243 -3.50 2.77 23.86
C LEU A 243 -4.35 3.57 24.86
N LYS A 244 -4.60 3.03 26.06
CA LYS A 244 -5.31 3.70 27.15
C LYS A 244 -4.64 3.40 28.49
N SER A 245 -4.81 2.18 28.99
CA SER A 245 -4.15 1.65 30.18
C SER A 245 -3.97 0.14 30.00
N PRO A 246 -2.95 -0.48 30.63
CA PRO A 246 -2.83 -1.93 30.62
C PRO A 246 -3.97 -2.58 31.43
N THR A 247 -4.35 -3.78 31.03
CA THR A 247 -5.17 -4.66 31.88
C THR A 247 -4.23 -5.38 32.84
N VAL A 248 -4.53 -5.35 34.12
CA VAL A 248 -3.75 -6.03 35.16
C VAL A 248 -4.58 -7.17 35.74
N LEU A 249 -4.05 -8.40 35.76
CA LEU A 249 -4.69 -9.59 36.25
C LEU A 249 -3.77 -10.24 37.29
N PRO A 250 -4.26 -10.54 38.51
CA PRO A 250 -3.45 -11.22 39.53
C PRO A 250 -3.09 -12.64 39.07
N LEU A 251 -1.85 -13.04 39.33
CA LEU A 251 -1.39 -14.41 39.11
C LEU A 251 -1.67 -15.27 40.36
N ASN A 252 -1.65 -16.58 40.19
CA ASN A 252 -1.72 -17.51 41.33
C ASN A 252 -0.46 -17.43 42.22
N LYS A 253 0.64 -16.88 41.71
CA LYS A 253 1.83 -16.53 42.49
C LYS A 253 1.54 -15.27 43.29
N GLU A 254 1.53 -15.36 44.58
CA GLU A 254 1.27 -14.22 45.49
C GLU A 254 2.26 -13.07 45.23
N GLY A 255 1.75 -11.84 45.19
CA GLY A 255 2.54 -10.64 44.94
C GLY A 255 2.88 -10.40 43.46
N TRP A 256 2.32 -11.19 42.54
CA TRP A 256 2.56 -11.08 41.08
C TRP A 256 1.29 -10.87 40.29
N SER A 257 1.40 -10.10 39.20
CA SER A 257 0.31 -9.90 38.25
C SER A 257 0.82 -9.97 36.80
N SER A 258 -0.10 -10.28 35.90
CA SER A 258 0.11 -10.22 34.48
C SER A 258 -0.45 -8.90 33.93
N LEU A 259 0.34 -8.19 33.11
CA LEU A 259 -0.06 -6.99 32.40
C LEU A 259 -0.31 -7.34 30.93
N HIS A 260 -1.44 -6.87 30.42
CA HIS A 260 -1.82 -7.06 29.03
C HIS A 260 -2.03 -5.71 28.38
N SER A 261 -1.48 -5.51 27.18
CA SER A 261 -1.65 -4.27 26.45
C SER A 261 -1.49 -4.45 24.95
N VAL A 262 -1.70 -3.37 24.22
CA VAL A 262 -1.40 -3.28 22.79
C VAL A 262 -0.32 -2.24 22.60
N ILE A 263 0.74 -2.63 21.89
CA ILE A 263 1.90 -1.80 21.58
C ILE A 263 2.09 -1.69 20.07
N ASN A 264 2.64 -0.56 19.60
CA ASN A 264 3.05 -0.44 18.21
C ASN A 264 4.31 -1.30 17.96
N GLU A 265 4.34 -2.00 16.82
CA GLU A 265 5.46 -2.84 16.40
C GLU A 265 6.81 -2.10 16.42
N ASN A 266 6.83 -0.86 15.92
CA ASN A 266 8.07 -0.10 15.80
C ASN A 266 8.62 0.34 17.17
N THR A 267 7.75 0.58 18.15
CA THR A 267 8.16 1.04 19.48
C THR A 267 8.48 -0.12 20.43
N PHE A 268 8.14 -1.34 20.07
CA PHE A 268 8.38 -2.52 20.92
C PHE A 268 9.87 -2.67 21.26
N TRP A 269 10.74 -2.61 20.25
CA TRP A 269 12.18 -2.79 20.45
C TRP A 269 12.83 -1.63 21.21
N ASP A 270 12.26 -0.43 21.17
CA ASP A 270 12.77 0.74 21.89
C ASP A 270 12.51 0.66 23.41
N VAL A 271 11.51 -0.14 23.82
CA VAL A 271 11.06 -0.19 25.21
C VAL A 271 11.32 -1.53 25.91
N ILE A 272 11.59 -2.62 25.15
CA ILE A 272 11.66 -3.97 25.72
C ILE A 272 12.72 -4.11 26.81
N ASP A 273 13.91 -3.54 26.60
CA ASP A 273 14.98 -3.62 27.59
C ASP A 273 14.62 -2.85 28.87
N LYS A 274 14.04 -1.67 28.73
CA LYS A 274 13.57 -0.86 29.88
C LYS A 274 12.48 -1.57 30.69
N ILE A 275 11.59 -2.30 30.00
CA ILE A 275 10.53 -3.08 30.66
C ILE A 275 11.13 -4.24 31.44
N LYS A 276 12.12 -4.93 30.89
CA LYS A 276 12.86 -6.00 31.57
C LYS A 276 13.63 -5.47 32.79
N ASP A 277 14.35 -4.36 32.62
CA ASP A 277 15.10 -3.71 33.72
C ASP A 277 14.18 -3.23 34.82
N ALA A 278 12.94 -2.85 34.49
CA ALA A 278 11.92 -2.49 35.47
C ALA A 278 11.33 -3.71 36.23
N GLY A 279 11.70 -4.94 35.86
CA GLY A 279 11.32 -6.17 36.55
C GLY A 279 10.23 -6.98 35.86
N ALA A 280 9.96 -6.76 34.58
CA ALA A 280 9.05 -7.60 33.81
C ALA A 280 9.71 -8.93 33.41
N GLU A 281 8.94 -10.01 33.56
CA GLU A 281 9.32 -11.37 33.17
C GLU A 281 8.29 -11.98 32.20
N ASP A 282 8.60 -13.12 31.60
CA ASP A 282 7.72 -13.92 30.74
C ASP A 282 6.99 -13.09 29.67
N ILE A 283 7.73 -12.24 28.96
CA ILE A 283 7.17 -11.31 27.99
C ILE A 283 6.78 -12.06 26.70
N LEU A 284 5.49 -12.05 26.36
CA LEU A 284 4.93 -12.61 25.16
C LEU A 284 4.41 -11.50 24.23
N VAL A 285 4.69 -11.63 22.93
CA VAL A 285 4.23 -10.69 21.91
C VAL A 285 3.49 -11.44 20.81
N CYS A 286 2.19 -11.17 20.70
CA CYS A 286 1.31 -11.86 19.77
C CYS A 286 0.88 -10.94 18.62
N PRO A 287 0.81 -11.44 17.37
CA PRO A 287 0.24 -10.69 16.27
C PRO A 287 -1.27 -10.49 16.50
N ILE A 288 -1.76 -9.31 16.09
CA ILE A 288 -3.19 -9.00 16.09
C ILE A 288 -3.69 -9.12 14.65
N GLU A 289 -4.73 -9.90 14.42
CA GLU A 289 -5.30 -10.08 13.10
C GLU A 289 -6.19 -8.90 12.68
N LYS A 290 -6.99 -8.40 13.62
CA LYS A 290 -7.94 -7.31 13.40
C LYS A 290 -8.05 -6.46 14.65
N MET A 291 -8.10 -5.14 14.45
CA MET A 291 -8.21 -4.17 15.55
C MET A 291 -9.21 -3.08 15.19
N VAL A 292 -10.23 -2.96 16.01
CA VAL A 292 -11.26 -1.92 15.93
C VAL A 292 -11.03 -0.92 17.05
N LEU A 293 -10.94 0.37 16.72
CA LEU A 293 -10.77 1.47 17.67
C LEU A 293 -12.05 2.29 17.76
#